data_41a292b5af693c4ccd2fe4852090ae89
#
_entry.id   41a292b5af693c4ccd2fe4852090ae89
#
_cell.length_a   1.000
_cell.length_b   1.000
_cell.length_c   1.000
_cell.angle_alpha   90.00
_cell.angle_beta   90.00
_cell.angle_gamma   90.00
#
_symmetry.space_group_name_H-M   'P 1'
#
loop_
_entity.id
_entity.type
_entity.pdbx_description
1 polymer ?
#
loop_
_entity_poly.entity_id
_entity_poly.type
_entity_poly.pdbx_seq_one_letter_code
_entity_poly.pdbx_strand_id
1 'polypeptide(L)'
;TFLPWPDKAHERRALLEGLFEIGEDTICFASTHLDYQLPKTREAQTAFITEHFNDYRYPVVLGGDFNTAPSSKEIKYSMLENWFLATDYDFTVPAWNPKRKIDYIFARPKQGWKIVRTQTVQSVLSDHLPIVTELEYVKY
;
A
#
# COMPACT_ATOMS: atom_id res chain seq x y z
N THR A 1 11.14 8.82 4.98
CA THR A 1 12.05 8.66 3.83
C THR A 1 11.42 9.25 2.58
N PHE A 2 12.19 10.00 1.77
CA PHE A 2 11.73 10.48 0.47
C PHE A 2 11.83 9.37 -0.58
N LEU A 3 10.82 9.28 -1.42
CA LEU A 3 10.79 8.35 -2.55
C LEU A 3 11.57 8.89 -3.76
N PRO A 4 11.97 8.01 -4.70
CA PRO A 4 12.57 8.43 -5.96
C PRO A 4 11.72 9.45 -6.71
N TRP A 5 12.39 10.42 -7.29
CA TRP A 5 11.78 11.53 -8.02
C TRP A 5 12.60 11.84 -9.29
N PRO A 6 12.67 10.88 -10.23
CA PRO A 6 13.61 10.92 -11.34
C PRO A 6 13.40 12.10 -12.29
N ASP A 7 12.15 12.43 -12.57
CA ASP A 7 11.82 13.47 -13.54
C ASP A 7 11.66 14.87 -12.92
N LYS A 8 11.71 14.94 -11.58
CA LYS A 8 11.49 16.17 -10.80
C LYS A 8 10.24 16.98 -11.22
N ALA A 9 9.30 16.26 -11.87
CA ALA A 9 8.06 16.79 -12.38
C ALA A 9 6.99 16.73 -11.35
N HIS A 10 6.36 17.41 -10.74
CA HIS A 10 5.33 17.31 -9.71
C HIS A 10 5.89 17.30 -8.29
N GLU A 11 5.12 16.77 -7.38
CA GLU A 11 5.43 16.75 -5.96
C GLU A 11 6.39 15.62 -5.61
N ARG A 12 7.33 15.91 -4.72
CA ARG A 12 8.18 14.90 -4.13
C ARG A 12 7.38 14.06 -3.13
N ARG A 13 7.35 12.76 -3.32
CA ARG A 13 6.62 11.82 -2.47
C ARG A 13 7.49 11.24 -1.38
N ALA A 14 6.84 10.74 -0.33
CA ALA A 14 7.52 10.18 0.84
C ALA A 14 6.87 8.88 1.30
N LEU A 15 7.65 8.10 2.02
CA LEU A 15 7.23 6.96 2.82
C LEU A 15 7.35 7.35 4.29
N LEU A 16 6.27 7.24 5.03
CA LEU A 16 6.24 7.39 6.48
C LEU A 16 6.21 6.01 7.12
N GLU A 17 6.98 5.81 8.18
CA GLU A 17 7.07 4.56 8.93
C GLU A 17 6.93 4.82 10.42
N GLY A 18 6.28 3.91 11.12
CA GLY A 18 6.18 3.90 12.57
C GLY A 18 6.22 2.47 13.10
N LEU A 19 6.97 2.24 14.17
CA LEU A 19 6.98 0.97 14.89
C LEU A 19 5.98 1.00 16.03
N PHE A 20 5.17 -0.04 16.11
CA PHE A 20 4.12 -0.19 17.11
C PHE A 20 4.28 -1.52 17.83
N GLU A 21 4.25 -1.48 19.15
CA GLU A 21 4.19 -2.67 20.00
C GLU A 21 2.73 -3.09 20.14
N ILE A 22 2.41 -4.31 19.74
CA ILE A 22 1.07 -4.90 19.78
C ILE A 22 1.17 -6.23 20.51
N GLY A 23 0.83 -6.24 21.79
CA GLY A 23 1.08 -7.39 22.66
C GLY A 23 2.58 -7.65 22.81
N GLU A 24 3.04 -8.83 22.41
CA GLU A 24 4.45 -9.21 22.41
C GLU A 24 5.15 -8.95 21.06
N ASP A 25 4.43 -8.43 20.09
CA ASP A 25 4.92 -8.21 18.74
C ASP A 25 5.20 -6.74 18.44
N THR A 26 6.21 -6.50 17.62
CA THR A 26 6.46 -5.19 17.02
C THR A 26 6.09 -5.25 15.54
N ILE A 27 5.25 -4.35 15.08
CA ILE A 27 4.83 -4.24 13.67
C ILE A 27 5.16 -2.85 13.16
N CYS A 28 5.69 -2.76 11.96
CA CYS A 28 5.85 -1.50 11.25
C CYS A 28 4.57 -1.17 10.50
N PHE A 29 3.97 -0.02 10.79
CA PHE A 29 2.94 0.56 9.95
C PHE A 29 3.56 1.64 9.09
N ALA A 30 3.35 1.53 7.79
CA ALA A 30 3.87 2.47 6.80
C ALA A 30 2.74 3.07 5.96
N SER A 31 2.95 4.29 5.51
CA SER A 31 1.99 5.02 4.66
C SER A 31 2.72 5.74 3.54
N THR A 32 2.12 5.73 2.36
CA THR A 32 2.65 6.42 1.19
C THR A 32 1.53 6.97 0.29
N HIS A 33 1.92 7.92 -0.56
CA HIS A 33 1.08 8.45 -1.63
C HIS A 33 1.97 8.63 -2.86
N LEU A 34 1.81 7.77 -3.88
CA LEU A 34 2.69 7.73 -5.04
C LEU A 34 2.37 8.85 -6.04
N ASP A 35 3.26 9.03 -7.01
CA ASP A 35 3.07 9.99 -8.10
C ASP A 35 1.75 9.71 -8.86
N TYR A 36 1.01 10.78 -9.17
CA TYR A 36 -0.31 10.63 -9.77
C TYR A 36 -0.29 10.62 -11.30
N GLN A 37 0.79 11.07 -11.95
CA GLN A 37 0.83 11.19 -13.40
C GLN A 37 1.77 10.20 -14.09
N LEU A 38 2.98 10.01 -13.57
CA LEU A 38 4.06 9.34 -14.29
C LEU A 38 4.22 7.86 -13.89
N PRO A 39 3.81 6.90 -14.75
CA PRO A 39 4.00 5.48 -14.47
C PRO A 39 5.45 5.09 -14.15
N LYS A 40 6.43 5.62 -14.89
CA LYS A 40 7.85 5.35 -14.61
C LYS A 40 8.31 5.81 -13.24
N THR A 41 7.78 6.94 -12.77
CA THR A 41 8.06 7.43 -11.41
C THR A 41 7.45 6.49 -10.38
N ARG A 42 6.20 6.03 -10.56
CA ARG A 42 5.57 5.03 -9.68
C ARG A 42 6.30 3.70 -9.70
N GLU A 43 6.76 3.22 -10.87
CA GLU A 43 7.58 2.00 -10.97
C GLU A 43 8.86 2.14 -10.11
N ALA A 44 9.56 3.26 -10.18
CA ALA A 44 10.72 3.53 -9.35
C ALA A 44 10.36 3.62 -7.86
N GLN A 45 9.24 4.24 -7.52
CA GLN A 45 8.77 4.39 -6.14
C GLN A 45 8.39 3.04 -5.52
N THR A 46 7.65 2.20 -6.23
CA THR A 46 7.26 0.86 -5.73
C THR A 46 8.45 -0.09 -5.63
N ALA A 47 9.38 -0.02 -6.57
CA ALA A 47 10.63 -0.78 -6.51
C ALA A 47 11.47 -0.38 -5.29
N PHE A 48 11.60 0.92 -5.04
CA PHE A 48 12.30 1.45 -3.85
C PHE A 48 11.64 0.99 -2.55
N ILE A 49 10.31 1.10 -2.44
CA ILE A 49 9.57 0.66 -1.25
C ILE A 49 9.78 -0.85 -1.00
N THR A 50 9.72 -1.67 -2.05
CA THR A 50 9.93 -3.11 -1.94
C THR A 50 11.36 -3.44 -1.48
N GLU A 51 12.35 -2.78 -2.05
CA GLU A 51 13.75 -2.96 -1.64
C GLU A 51 14.02 -2.46 -0.23
N HIS A 52 13.47 -1.30 0.14
CA HIS A 52 13.59 -0.72 1.49
C HIS A 52 13.12 -1.69 2.59
N PHE A 53 12.07 -2.45 2.33
CA PHE A 53 11.54 -3.43 3.27
C PHE A 53 12.03 -4.87 3.01
N ASN A 54 13.00 -5.10 2.11
CA ASN A 54 13.38 -6.47 1.73
C ASN A 54 13.86 -7.30 2.93
N ASP A 55 14.83 -6.79 3.68
CA ASP A 55 15.38 -7.44 4.87
C ASP A 55 14.92 -6.77 6.17
N TYR A 56 13.70 -6.24 6.16
CA TYR A 56 13.19 -5.52 7.32
C TYR A 56 12.92 -6.46 8.49
N ARG A 57 13.38 -6.06 9.67
CA ARG A 57 13.35 -6.91 10.88
C ARG A 57 11.93 -7.29 11.33
N TYR A 58 10.99 -6.38 11.15
CA TYR A 58 9.63 -6.52 11.66
C TYR A 58 8.63 -6.76 10.53
N PRO A 59 7.49 -7.42 10.81
CA PRO A 59 6.38 -7.41 9.87
C PRO A 59 5.95 -5.99 9.52
N VAL A 60 5.55 -5.76 8.29
CA VAL A 60 5.17 -4.44 7.78
C VAL A 60 3.75 -4.48 7.25
N VAL A 61 2.96 -3.47 7.59
CA VAL A 61 1.67 -3.16 6.95
C VAL A 61 1.80 -1.80 6.29
N LEU A 62 1.65 -1.75 4.98
CA LEU A 62 1.78 -0.56 4.15
C LEU A 62 0.43 -0.19 3.54
N GLY A 63 -0.08 0.98 3.86
CA GLY A 63 -1.30 1.53 3.26
C GLY A 63 -1.03 2.78 2.44
N GLY A 64 -1.89 3.06 1.46
CA GLY A 64 -1.81 4.33 0.76
C GLY A 64 -2.53 4.39 -0.58
N ASP A 65 -2.50 5.59 -1.16
CA ASP A 65 -2.89 5.86 -2.53
C ASP A 65 -1.71 5.60 -3.48
N PHE A 66 -1.82 4.54 -4.26
CA PHE A 66 -0.80 4.15 -5.24
C PHE A 66 -1.01 4.82 -6.61
N ASN A 67 -2.11 5.56 -6.79
CA ASN A 67 -2.45 6.27 -8.02
C ASN A 67 -2.43 5.39 -9.29
N THR A 68 -2.65 4.08 -9.15
CA THR A 68 -2.58 3.14 -10.26
C THR A 68 -3.49 1.93 -10.04
N ALA A 69 -3.93 1.34 -11.15
CA ALA A 69 -4.85 0.20 -11.15
C ALA A 69 -4.14 -1.13 -10.86
N PRO A 70 -4.88 -2.18 -10.43
CA PRO A 70 -4.30 -3.51 -10.18
C PRO A 70 -3.59 -4.13 -11.38
N SER A 71 -3.98 -3.75 -12.59
CA SER A 71 -3.38 -4.24 -13.83
C SER A 71 -2.04 -3.58 -14.20
N SER A 72 -1.66 -2.53 -13.50
CA SER A 72 -0.41 -1.81 -13.77
C SER A 72 0.83 -2.65 -13.46
N LYS A 73 1.96 -2.27 -14.05
CA LYS A 73 3.26 -2.93 -13.78
C LYS A 73 3.69 -2.74 -12.33
N GLU A 74 3.49 -1.55 -11.78
CA GLU A 74 3.81 -1.19 -10.40
C GLU A 74 3.15 -2.16 -9.41
N ILE A 75 1.87 -2.46 -9.63
CA ILE A 75 1.14 -3.38 -8.76
C ILE A 75 1.51 -4.83 -9.05
N LYS A 76 1.48 -5.26 -10.32
CA LYS A 76 1.74 -6.66 -10.67
C LYS A 76 3.14 -7.13 -10.28
N TYR A 77 4.17 -6.39 -10.68
CA TYR A 77 5.56 -6.87 -10.59
C TYR A 77 6.28 -6.38 -9.33
N SER A 78 6.04 -5.17 -8.86
CA SER A 78 6.68 -4.72 -7.63
C SER A 78 5.92 -5.15 -6.38
N MET A 79 4.60 -4.97 -6.37
CA MET A 79 3.81 -5.21 -5.16
C MET A 79 3.34 -6.67 -5.05
N LEU A 80 2.51 -7.17 -5.96
CA LEU A 80 1.90 -8.50 -5.82
C LEU A 80 2.90 -9.66 -5.86
N GLU A 81 4.07 -9.49 -6.49
CA GLU A 81 5.12 -10.53 -6.44
C GLU A 81 5.81 -10.59 -5.08
N ASN A 82 5.92 -9.48 -4.36
CA ASN A 82 6.73 -9.34 -3.15
C ASN A 82 5.93 -9.13 -1.86
N TRP A 83 4.67 -8.74 -1.96
CA TRP A 83 3.82 -8.38 -0.83
C TRP A 83 2.55 -9.23 -0.78
N PHE A 84 2.01 -9.41 0.42
CA PHE A 84 0.67 -9.92 0.62
C PHE A 84 -0.33 -8.79 0.36
N LEU A 85 -1.31 -9.00 -0.53
CA LEU A 85 -2.39 -8.04 -0.71
C LEU A 85 -3.43 -8.20 0.40
N ALA A 86 -3.60 -7.18 1.19
CA ALA A 86 -4.47 -7.17 2.37
C ALA A 86 -5.83 -6.50 2.12
N THR A 87 -6.23 -6.32 0.88
CA THR A 87 -7.53 -5.78 0.46
C THR A 87 -8.16 -6.65 -0.61
N ASP A 88 -9.45 -6.48 -0.85
CA ASP A 88 -10.10 -6.91 -2.09
C ASP A 88 -9.76 -5.97 -3.26
N TYR A 89 -10.47 -6.12 -4.38
CA TYR A 89 -10.33 -5.32 -5.58
C TYR A 89 -11.48 -4.31 -5.78
N ASP A 90 -12.26 -4.04 -4.75
CA ASP A 90 -13.33 -3.06 -4.81
C ASP A 90 -12.80 -1.67 -5.16
N PHE A 91 -13.55 -0.94 -5.95
CA PHE A 91 -13.18 0.40 -6.39
C PHE A 91 -13.19 1.39 -5.22
N THR A 92 -12.22 2.29 -5.21
CA THR A 92 -12.04 3.26 -4.12
C THR A 92 -12.28 4.70 -4.53
N VAL A 93 -12.33 5.00 -5.84
CA VAL A 93 -12.44 6.39 -6.36
C VAL A 93 -13.22 6.47 -7.66
N PRO A 94 -13.96 7.57 -7.89
CA PRO A 94 -14.36 8.58 -6.91
C PRO A 94 -15.45 8.04 -5.96
N ALA A 95 -15.50 8.54 -4.74
CA ALA A 95 -16.37 8.01 -3.68
C ALA A 95 -17.87 8.03 -4.03
N TRP A 96 -18.33 9.05 -4.77
CA TRP A 96 -19.74 9.18 -5.19
C TRP A 96 -20.14 8.28 -6.37
N ASN A 97 -19.18 7.73 -7.10
CA ASN A 97 -19.39 6.81 -8.22
C ASN A 97 -18.12 6.01 -8.49
N PRO A 98 -17.79 5.02 -7.67
CA PRO A 98 -16.52 4.31 -7.73
C PRO A 98 -16.30 3.58 -9.06
N LYS A 99 -15.18 3.84 -9.71
CA LYS A 99 -14.82 3.30 -11.03
C LYS A 99 -13.39 2.76 -11.11
N ARG A 100 -12.52 3.09 -10.13
CA ARG A 100 -11.13 2.69 -10.12
C ARG A 100 -10.70 2.22 -8.73
N LYS A 101 -9.81 1.24 -8.70
CA LYS A 101 -9.06 0.80 -7.53
C LYS A 101 -7.67 1.41 -7.61
N ILE A 102 -7.32 2.31 -6.69
CA ILE A 102 -5.98 2.93 -6.60
C ILE A 102 -5.43 2.97 -5.17
N ASP A 103 -6.24 2.65 -4.18
CA ASP A 103 -5.87 2.58 -2.78
C ASP A 103 -5.70 1.12 -2.36
N TYR A 104 -4.63 0.82 -1.63
CA TYR A 104 -4.28 -0.55 -1.24
C TYR A 104 -3.75 -0.59 0.18
N ILE A 105 -3.88 -1.80 0.77
CA ILE A 105 -3.11 -2.21 1.95
C ILE A 105 -2.33 -3.46 1.55
N PHE A 106 -1.03 -3.42 1.77
CA PHE A 106 -0.11 -4.54 1.55
C PHE A 106 0.56 -4.93 2.87
N ALA A 107 1.05 -6.16 2.96
CA ALA A 107 1.79 -6.60 4.13
C ALA A 107 3.02 -7.45 3.77
N ARG A 108 4.04 -7.45 4.65
CA ARG A 108 5.25 -8.28 4.57
C ARG A 108 5.57 -8.92 5.93
N PRO A 109 6.22 -10.09 5.96
CA PRO A 109 6.57 -10.92 4.80
C PRO A 109 5.34 -11.33 4.00
N LYS A 110 5.51 -11.76 2.75
CA LYS A 110 4.38 -12.16 1.89
C LYS A 110 3.54 -13.31 2.45
N GLN A 111 4.15 -14.14 3.29
CA GLN A 111 3.50 -15.27 3.96
C GLN A 111 3.26 -14.94 5.45
N GLY A 112 2.31 -15.64 6.05
CA GLY A 112 1.99 -15.48 7.48
C GLY A 112 0.84 -14.53 7.77
N TRP A 113 0.28 -13.85 6.78
CA TRP A 113 -0.88 -12.99 6.93
C TRP A 113 -2.17 -13.69 6.48
N LYS A 114 -3.24 -13.39 7.20
CA LYS A 114 -4.59 -13.82 6.86
C LYS A 114 -5.54 -12.64 6.99
N ILE A 115 -6.38 -12.43 5.97
CA ILE A 115 -7.48 -11.48 6.05
C ILE A 115 -8.60 -12.12 6.83
N VAL A 116 -8.94 -11.55 7.98
CA VAL A 116 -10.13 -11.91 8.76
C VAL A 116 -11.33 -11.24 8.14
N ARG A 117 -11.21 -9.96 7.82
CA ARG A 117 -12.24 -9.17 7.16
C ARG A 117 -11.60 -8.01 6.41
N THR A 118 -12.13 -7.70 5.23
CA THR A 118 -11.81 -6.46 4.50
C THR A 118 -13.08 -5.89 3.90
N GLN A 119 -13.18 -4.59 3.86
CA GLN A 119 -14.30 -3.89 3.22
C GLN A 119 -13.89 -2.50 2.76
N THR A 120 -14.51 -2.06 1.68
CA THR A 120 -14.50 -0.66 1.22
C THR A 120 -15.79 0.00 1.72
N VAL A 121 -15.64 0.99 2.59
CA VAL A 121 -16.77 1.60 3.30
C VAL A 121 -17.41 2.69 2.45
N GLN A 122 -18.73 2.68 2.29
CA GLN A 122 -19.45 3.73 1.59
C GLN A 122 -19.45 5.03 2.41
N SER A 123 -18.87 6.08 1.84
CA SER A 123 -18.74 7.38 2.48
C SER A 123 -18.52 8.45 1.41
N VAL A 124 -18.98 9.66 1.67
CA VAL A 124 -18.74 10.83 0.82
C VAL A 124 -18.01 11.95 1.58
N LEU A 125 -17.34 11.59 2.67
CA LEU A 125 -16.53 12.52 3.46
C LEU A 125 -15.17 12.83 2.81
N SER A 126 -14.79 12.04 1.83
CA SER A 126 -13.61 12.21 0.97
C SER A 126 -14.00 11.83 -0.46
N ASP A 127 -13.18 12.19 -1.42
CA ASP A 127 -13.27 11.72 -2.80
C ASP A 127 -12.79 10.27 -2.98
N HIS A 128 -12.12 9.69 -1.97
CA HIS A 128 -11.80 8.27 -1.86
C HIS A 128 -12.67 7.57 -0.82
N LEU A 129 -12.98 6.30 -1.07
CA LEU A 129 -13.65 5.44 -0.09
C LEU A 129 -12.63 4.88 0.91
N PRO A 130 -12.95 4.88 2.22
CA PRO A 130 -12.11 4.23 3.22
C PRO A 130 -12.04 2.72 3.00
N ILE A 131 -10.86 2.15 3.19
CA ILE A 131 -10.65 0.70 3.26
C ILE A 131 -10.36 0.32 4.72
N VAL A 132 -11.05 -0.69 5.21
CA VAL A 132 -10.81 -1.25 6.54
C VAL A 132 -10.49 -2.73 6.39
N THR A 133 -9.36 -3.15 6.93
CA THR A 133 -8.95 -4.55 6.93
C THR A 133 -8.55 -4.99 8.33
N GLU A 134 -9.07 -6.12 8.74
CA GLU A 134 -8.66 -6.85 9.94
C GLU A 134 -7.75 -7.99 9.51
N LEU A 135 -6.51 -7.97 10.02
CA LEU A 135 -5.46 -8.93 9.67
C LEU A 135 -5.04 -9.76 10.88
N GLU A 136 -4.79 -11.03 10.66
CA GLU A 136 -4.12 -11.92 11.58
C GLU A 136 -2.73 -12.22 11.03
N TYR A 137 -1.70 -12.11 11.88
CA TYR A 137 -0.33 -12.48 11.56
C TYR A 137 0.08 -13.70 12.36
N VAL A 138 0.41 -14.78 11.66
CA VAL A 138 0.87 -16.05 12.24
C VAL A 138 2.37 -16.16 12.01
N LYS A 139 3.13 -16.12 13.09
CA LYS A 139 4.58 -16.42 13.05
C LYS A 139 4.79 -17.91 12.78
N TYR A 140 5.66 -18.22 11.84
CA TYR A 140 6.14 -19.58 11.60
C TYR A 140 7.48 -19.80 12.30
#